data_8f95f0846ac9aab2f81f01e767269fa4
#
_entry.id   8f95f0846ac9aab2f81f01e767269fa4
#
_cell.length_a   1.000
_cell.length_b   1.000
_cell.length_c   1.000
_cell.angle_alpha   90.00
_cell.angle_beta   90.00
_cell.angle_gamma   90.00
#
_symmetry.space_group_name_H-M   'P 1'
#
loop_
_entity.id
_entity.type
_entity.pdbx_description
1 polymer ?
#
loop_
_entity_poly.entity_id
_entity_poly.type
_entity_poly.pdbx_seq_one_letter_code
_entity_poly.pdbx_strand_id
1 'polypeptide(L)'
;ALGEPIRDDAVRFVCVSDTHSAIERMRQPIPDGDVLLHAGDFTRRGNTEEVDAFSAFLGTLPHRHKIVIAGNHELSFDPVTAKYGASCTEAACNEAVAQVKRRLVNCTYLQDAAATVCGVKVYGSPWQPRFHNWAFNLQRGQALLDKWNCIPTDTDVLVTHTPPVGHGDYCVRDRHVGCVELLNVVQNRVRPRYHVFGHIHEGYGTTTDGETVFVNAAICDVRYRPVNAPIIFDVPLPEGASKDR
;
A
#
# COMPACT_ATOMS: atom_id res chain seq x y z
N ALA A 1 0.11 10.11 -17.93
CA ALA A 1 -0.86 11.13 -17.49
C ALA A 1 -2.28 10.55 -17.56
N LEU A 2 -3.18 11.06 -16.69
CA LEU A 2 -4.60 10.72 -16.74
C LEU A 2 -5.14 11.04 -18.16
N GLY A 3 -5.66 10.01 -18.87
CA GLY A 3 -6.20 10.15 -20.22
C GLY A 3 -5.27 9.74 -21.35
N GLU A 4 -4.02 9.40 -21.08
CA GLU A 4 -3.16 8.82 -22.11
C GLU A 4 -3.48 7.32 -22.32
N PRO A 5 -3.41 6.80 -23.55
CA PRO A 5 -3.65 5.39 -23.81
C PRO A 5 -2.63 4.51 -23.09
N ILE A 6 -3.07 3.31 -22.70
CA ILE A 6 -2.19 2.29 -22.13
C ILE A 6 -1.25 1.81 -23.22
N ARG A 7 0.06 1.84 -22.95
CA ARG A 7 1.09 1.44 -23.91
C ARG A 7 1.28 -0.07 -23.89
N ASP A 8 1.53 -0.67 -25.06
CA ASP A 8 1.78 -2.12 -25.17
C ASP A 8 3.17 -2.52 -24.63
N ASP A 9 4.14 -1.60 -24.67
CA ASP A 9 5.52 -1.80 -24.23
C ASP A 9 5.80 -1.46 -22.77
N ALA A 10 4.75 -1.12 -22.00
CA ALA A 10 4.88 -0.78 -20.58
C ALA A 10 3.67 -1.26 -19.77
N VAL A 11 3.88 -1.56 -18.50
CA VAL A 11 2.84 -1.95 -17.52
C VAL A 11 2.35 -0.69 -16.82
N ARG A 12 1.08 -0.37 -16.96
CA ARG A 12 0.45 0.76 -16.26
C ARG A 12 0.01 0.38 -14.87
N PHE A 13 0.59 1.07 -13.90
CA PHE A 13 0.20 1.02 -12.50
C PHE A 13 -0.71 2.19 -12.15
N VAL A 14 -1.84 1.89 -11.50
CA VAL A 14 -2.77 2.86 -10.95
C VAL A 14 -2.71 2.74 -9.43
N CYS A 15 -2.32 3.82 -8.76
CA CYS A 15 -2.01 3.82 -7.34
C CYS A 15 -3.03 4.60 -6.54
N VAL A 16 -3.55 3.98 -5.50
CA VAL A 16 -4.45 4.56 -4.50
C VAL A 16 -4.03 4.11 -3.10
N SER A 17 -4.37 4.88 -2.09
CA SER A 17 -4.19 4.56 -0.67
C SER A 17 -5.20 5.34 0.17
N ASP A 18 -5.38 4.96 1.44
CA ASP A 18 -6.14 5.74 2.42
C ASP A 18 -7.55 6.10 1.93
N THR A 19 -8.27 5.09 1.43
CA THR A 19 -9.63 5.26 0.92
C THR A 19 -10.69 5.17 2.02
N HIS A 20 -10.36 4.59 3.20
CA HIS A 20 -11.19 4.59 4.42
C HIS A 20 -12.68 4.30 4.18
N SER A 21 -12.97 3.20 3.48
CA SER A 21 -14.33 2.79 3.08
C SER A 21 -15.07 3.86 2.24
N ALA A 22 -14.34 4.71 1.53
CA ALA A 22 -14.89 5.77 0.67
C ALA A 22 -14.50 5.61 -0.82
N ILE A 23 -13.97 4.46 -1.21
CA ILE A 23 -13.44 4.23 -2.56
C ILE A 23 -14.50 4.46 -3.65
N GLU A 24 -15.76 4.08 -3.42
CA GLU A 24 -16.87 4.33 -4.35
C GLU A 24 -17.27 5.80 -4.46
N ARG A 25 -16.84 6.64 -3.50
CA ARG A 25 -17.18 8.06 -3.41
C ARG A 25 -16.05 8.97 -3.84
N MET A 26 -15.00 8.39 -4.44
CA MET A 26 -13.87 9.17 -4.95
C MET A 26 -14.36 10.23 -5.94
N ARG A 27 -13.81 11.43 -5.82
CA ARG A 27 -14.16 12.55 -6.72
C ARG A 27 -13.76 12.26 -8.16
N GLN A 28 -12.66 11.53 -8.35
CA GLN A 28 -12.21 11.06 -9.65
C GLN A 28 -12.26 9.54 -9.68
N PRO A 29 -12.82 8.92 -10.73
CA PRO A 29 -12.87 7.48 -10.85
C PRO A 29 -11.45 6.90 -10.96
N ILE A 30 -11.32 5.64 -10.59
CA ILE A 30 -10.09 4.88 -10.81
C ILE A 30 -9.96 4.67 -12.32
N PRO A 31 -8.90 5.19 -12.96
CA PRO A 31 -8.71 5.03 -14.40
C PRO A 31 -8.28 3.62 -14.77
N ASP A 32 -8.39 3.26 -16.03
CA ASP A 32 -7.95 1.98 -16.56
C ASP A 32 -6.42 1.82 -16.44
N GLY A 33 -6.00 0.58 -16.20
CA GLY A 33 -4.60 0.21 -16.06
C GLY A 33 -4.42 -1.31 -16.05
N ASP A 34 -3.18 -1.76 -16.13
CA ASP A 34 -2.86 -3.18 -16.04
C ASP A 34 -2.89 -3.67 -14.60
N VAL A 35 -2.39 -2.82 -13.68
CA VAL A 35 -2.23 -3.13 -12.26
C VAL A 35 -2.83 -2.02 -11.41
N LEU A 36 -3.70 -2.38 -10.47
CA LEU A 36 -4.14 -1.51 -9.39
C LEU A 36 -3.31 -1.80 -8.15
N LEU A 37 -2.69 -0.76 -7.56
CA LEU A 37 -2.02 -0.83 -6.25
C LEU A 37 -2.85 -0.08 -5.21
N HIS A 38 -3.12 -0.73 -4.06
CA HIS A 38 -3.68 -0.07 -2.89
C HIS A 38 -2.71 -0.16 -1.72
N ALA A 39 -2.17 0.98 -1.29
CA ALA A 39 -1.11 1.05 -0.28
C ALA A 39 -1.63 1.14 1.18
N GLY A 40 -2.76 0.50 1.46
CA GLY A 40 -3.30 0.36 2.83
C GLY A 40 -4.37 1.38 3.19
N ASP A 41 -4.95 1.21 4.38
CA ASP A 41 -6.06 2.00 4.92
C ASP A 41 -7.27 2.02 3.97
N PHE A 42 -7.64 0.82 3.47
CA PHE A 42 -8.82 0.66 2.63
C PHE A 42 -10.12 0.61 3.44
N THR A 43 -10.03 0.34 4.74
CA THR A 43 -11.17 0.37 5.68
C THR A 43 -11.01 1.49 6.70
N ARG A 44 -12.00 1.69 7.57
CA ARG A 44 -11.91 2.58 8.73
C ARG A 44 -11.39 1.86 9.98
N ARG A 45 -11.74 0.59 10.16
CA ARG A 45 -11.38 -0.21 11.33
C ARG A 45 -11.11 -1.69 11.04
N GLY A 46 -11.18 -2.11 9.78
CA GLY A 46 -10.98 -3.50 9.39
C GLY A 46 -12.14 -4.42 9.75
N ASN A 47 -13.36 -3.89 9.92
CA ASN A 47 -14.54 -4.74 10.15
C ASN A 47 -14.81 -5.64 8.94
N THR A 48 -15.39 -6.80 9.18
CA THR A 48 -15.66 -7.80 8.15
C THR A 48 -16.48 -7.23 6.98
N GLU A 49 -17.50 -6.42 7.29
CA GLU A 49 -18.38 -5.77 6.31
C GLU A 49 -17.62 -4.76 5.44
N GLU A 50 -16.67 -4.02 6.03
CA GLU A 50 -15.83 -3.08 5.29
C GLU A 50 -14.89 -3.82 4.33
N VAL A 51 -14.32 -4.95 4.79
CA VAL A 51 -13.42 -5.79 3.97
C VAL A 51 -14.20 -6.44 2.82
N ASP A 52 -15.41 -6.95 3.07
CA ASP A 52 -16.27 -7.53 2.04
C ASP A 52 -16.68 -6.50 0.99
N ALA A 53 -17.10 -5.32 1.41
CA ALA A 53 -17.47 -4.23 0.51
C ALA A 53 -16.29 -3.79 -0.35
N PHE A 54 -15.09 -3.64 0.24
CA PHE A 54 -13.87 -3.32 -0.49
C PHE A 54 -13.51 -4.41 -1.51
N SER A 55 -13.53 -5.69 -1.11
CA SER A 55 -13.25 -6.80 -2.01
C SER A 55 -14.27 -6.87 -3.17
N ALA A 56 -15.56 -6.68 -2.88
CA ALA A 56 -16.60 -6.64 -3.90
C ALA A 56 -16.37 -5.49 -4.90
N PHE A 57 -16.06 -4.29 -4.41
CA PHE A 57 -15.72 -3.16 -5.27
C PHE A 57 -14.52 -3.45 -6.17
N LEU A 58 -13.46 -4.04 -5.65
CA LEU A 58 -12.31 -4.43 -6.47
C LEU A 58 -12.71 -5.39 -7.59
N GLY A 59 -13.69 -6.27 -7.34
CA GLY A 59 -14.23 -7.19 -8.34
C GLY A 59 -14.91 -6.50 -9.53
N THR A 60 -15.36 -5.25 -9.38
CA THR A 60 -15.99 -4.46 -10.46
C THR A 60 -14.97 -3.75 -11.38
N LEU A 61 -13.71 -3.64 -10.92
CA LEU A 61 -12.69 -2.92 -11.67
C LEU A 61 -12.04 -3.78 -12.75
N PRO A 62 -11.72 -3.21 -13.94
CA PRO A 62 -11.22 -3.96 -15.08
C PRO A 62 -9.75 -4.41 -14.96
N HIS A 63 -9.02 -3.87 -13.99
CA HIS A 63 -7.59 -4.17 -13.81
C HIS A 63 -7.36 -5.68 -13.67
N ARG A 64 -6.48 -6.23 -14.49
CA ARG A 64 -6.14 -7.66 -14.45
C ARG A 64 -5.48 -8.07 -13.14
N HIS A 65 -4.59 -7.22 -12.64
CA HIS A 65 -3.89 -7.43 -11.37
C HIS A 65 -4.31 -6.36 -10.38
N LYS A 66 -4.65 -6.78 -9.17
CA LYS A 66 -5.00 -5.90 -8.06
C LYS A 66 -4.17 -6.32 -6.87
N ILE A 67 -3.23 -5.48 -6.45
CA ILE A 67 -2.31 -5.75 -5.34
C ILE A 67 -2.67 -4.81 -4.19
N VAL A 68 -2.84 -5.37 -3.01
CA VAL A 68 -3.29 -4.65 -1.83
C VAL A 68 -2.38 -4.99 -0.64
N ILE A 69 -2.00 -4.00 0.12
CA ILE A 69 -1.45 -4.18 1.47
C ILE A 69 -2.43 -3.62 2.50
N ALA A 70 -2.26 -3.99 3.76
CA ALA A 70 -2.96 -3.32 4.87
C ALA A 70 -2.25 -2.01 5.27
N GLY A 71 -2.97 -1.16 5.99
CA GLY A 71 -2.43 -0.05 6.74
C GLY A 71 -2.81 -0.14 8.22
N ASN A 72 -2.65 0.95 8.96
CA ASN A 72 -2.93 0.93 10.40
C ASN A 72 -4.42 0.85 10.73
N HIS A 73 -5.31 1.18 9.83
CA HIS A 73 -6.76 1.08 10.03
C HIS A 73 -7.28 -0.35 9.89
N GLU A 74 -6.54 -1.27 9.31
CA GLU A 74 -6.91 -2.68 9.20
C GLU A 74 -6.64 -3.44 10.51
N LEU A 75 -7.34 -3.05 11.59
CA LEU A 75 -7.12 -3.58 12.96
C LEU A 75 -7.30 -5.10 13.06
N SER A 76 -8.18 -5.69 12.25
CA SER A 76 -8.43 -7.13 12.22
C SER A 76 -7.37 -7.93 11.44
N PHE A 77 -6.42 -7.25 10.76
CA PHE A 77 -5.36 -7.89 9.98
C PHE A 77 -4.06 -8.11 10.78
N ASP A 78 -3.95 -7.49 11.95
CA ASP A 78 -2.81 -7.62 12.85
C ASP A 78 -3.23 -8.37 14.13
N PRO A 79 -2.57 -9.49 14.47
CA PRO A 79 -2.89 -10.27 15.66
C PRO A 79 -2.81 -9.47 16.97
N VAL A 80 -1.94 -8.45 17.01
CA VAL A 80 -1.77 -7.60 18.19
C VAL A 80 -3.02 -6.78 18.43
N THR A 81 -3.54 -6.10 17.39
CA THR A 81 -4.75 -5.27 17.52
C THR A 81 -6.03 -6.08 17.55
N ALA A 82 -6.10 -7.21 16.83
CA ALA A 82 -7.22 -8.13 16.88
C ALA A 82 -7.46 -8.72 18.28
N LYS A 83 -6.40 -8.76 19.11
CA LYS A 83 -6.46 -9.22 20.51
C LYS A 83 -7.01 -8.16 21.48
N TYR A 84 -7.01 -6.86 21.11
CA TYR A 84 -7.49 -5.81 21.99
C TYR A 84 -8.98 -5.96 22.30
N GLY A 85 -9.30 -6.21 23.57
CA GLY A 85 -10.67 -6.35 24.06
C GLY A 85 -11.26 -7.76 23.98
N ALA A 86 -10.53 -8.73 23.42
CA ALA A 86 -10.96 -10.12 23.35
C ALA A 86 -10.13 -11.00 24.31
N SER A 87 -10.79 -11.78 25.15
CA SER A 87 -10.13 -12.84 25.93
C SER A 87 -9.93 -14.05 25.00
N CYS A 88 -8.98 -13.97 24.07
CA CYS A 88 -8.69 -15.04 23.13
C CYS A 88 -7.24 -15.52 23.26
N THR A 89 -6.99 -16.78 22.92
CA THR A 89 -5.63 -17.30 22.80
C THR A 89 -4.96 -16.73 21.56
N GLU A 90 -3.63 -16.73 21.53
CA GLU A 90 -2.86 -16.29 20.36
C GLU A 90 -3.26 -17.07 19.08
N ALA A 91 -3.45 -18.39 19.19
CA ALA A 91 -3.88 -19.23 18.09
C ALA A 91 -5.26 -18.81 17.54
N ALA A 92 -6.22 -18.51 18.43
CA ALA A 92 -7.55 -18.04 18.01
C ALA A 92 -7.49 -16.66 17.34
N CYS A 93 -6.64 -15.76 17.83
CA CYS A 93 -6.46 -14.45 17.20
C CYS A 93 -5.79 -14.58 15.81
N ASN A 94 -4.79 -15.44 15.68
CA ASN A 94 -4.15 -15.70 14.37
C ASN A 94 -5.13 -16.30 13.36
N GLU A 95 -5.98 -17.24 13.78
CA GLU A 95 -7.02 -17.83 12.92
C GLU A 95 -8.06 -16.77 12.51
N ALA A 96 -8.50 -15.91 13.43
CA ALA A 96 -9.42 -14.81 13.12
C ALA A 96 -8.82 -13.85 12.06
N VAL A 97 -7.56 -13.47 12.22
CA VAL A 97 -6.82 -12.67 11.24
C VAL A 97 -6.76 -13.37 9.88
N ALA A 98 -6.44 -14.67 9.87
CA ALA A 98 -6.40 -15.43 8.63
C ALA A 98 -7.77 -15.49 7.94
N GLN A 99 -8.87 -15.63 8.71
CA GLN A 99 -10.23 -15.62 8.18
C GLN A 99 -10.59 -14.29 7.53
N VAL A 100 -10.25 -13.17 8.16
CA VAL A 100 -10.50 -11.85 7.57
C VAL A 100 -9.69 -11.66 6.29
N LYS A 101 -8.42 -12.03 6.26
CA LYS A 101 -7.57 -11.93 5.05
C LYS A 101 -8.11 -12.75 3.89
N ARG A 102 -8.68 -13.94 4.13
CA ARG A 102 -9.31 -14.79 3.10
C ARG A 102 -10.53 -14.14 2.43
N ARG A 103 -11.12 -13.09 2.99
CA ARG A 103 -12.24 -12.35 2.37
C ARG A 103 -11.81 -11.45 1.22
N LEU A 104 -10.52 -11.14 1.12
CA LEU A 104 -9.95 -10.39 0.00
C LEU A 104 -9.79 -11.29 -1.24
N VAL A 105 -10.91 -11.74 -1.83
CA VAL A 105 -10.93 -12.71 -2.93
C VAL A 105 -10.65 -12.08 -4.31
N ASN A 106 -10.80 -10.76 -4.45
CA ASN A 106 -10.66 -10.05 -5.72
C ASN A 106 -9.33 -9.29 -5.86
N CYS A 107 -8.33 -9.65 -5.06
CA CYS A 107 -6.98 -9.08 -5.13
C CYS A 107 -5.91 -10.04 -4.60
N THR A 108 -4.66 -9.73 -4.89
CA THR A 108 -3.49 -10.33 -4.25
C THR A 108 -3.12 -9.49 -3.04
N TYR A 109 -3.34 -9.99 -1.84
CA TYR A 109 -2.92 -9.34 -0.61
C TYR A 109 -1.46 -9.65 -0.31
N LEU A 110 -0.65 -8.63 -0.07
CA LEU A 110 0.76 -8.77 0.30
C LEU A 110 1.00 -8.29 1.74
N GLN A 111 1.77 -9.07 2.46
CA GLN A 111 2.31 -8.74 3.79
C GLN A 111 3.68 -9.39 3.94
N ASP A 112 4.73 -8.59 3.91
CA ASP A 112 6.13 -9.05 3.87
C ASP A 112 6.34 -10.09 2.75
N ALA A 113 5.74 -9.83 1.58
CA ALA A 113 5.70 -10.76 0.46
C ALA A 113 5.82 -10.04 -0.89
N ALA A 114 6.26 -10.77 -1.90
CA ALA A 114 6.35 -10.30 -3.27
C ALA A 114 5.37 -11.02 -4.19
N ALA A 115 4.96 -10.30 -5.26
CA ALA A 115 4.29 -10.86 -6.42
C ALA A 115 4.97 -10.33 -7.69
N THR A 116 5.00 -11.16 -8.74
CA THR A 116 5.48 -10.71 -10.05
C THR A 116 4.29 -10.58 -10.99
N VAL A 117 4.10 -9.39 -11.57
CA VAL A 117 3.02 -9.09 -12.51
C VAL A 117 3.62 -8.54 -13.79
N CYS A 118 3.32 -9.15 -14.93
CA CYS A 118 3.89 -8.76 -16.22
C CYS A 118 5.43 -8.63 -16.20
N GLY A 119 6.11 -9.50 -15.45
CA GLY A 119 7.56 -9.47 -15.27
C GLY A 119 8.10 -8.40 -14.28
N VAL A 120 7.23 -7.53 -13.74
CA VAL A 120 7.59 -6.51 -12.74
C VAL A 120 7.42 -7.09 -11.33
N LYS A 121 8.47 -7.03 -10.51
CA LYS A 121 8.43 -7.52 -9.13
C LYS A 121 7.93 -6.45 -8.18
N VAL A 122 6.78 -6.71 -7.54
CA VAL A 122 6.15 -5.86 -6.53
C VAL A 122 6.32 -6.49 -5.16
N TYR A 123 6.84 -5.76 -4.18
CA TYR A 123 6.90 -6.20 -2.77
C TYR A 123 6.00 -5.33 -1.91
N GLY A 124 5.22 -5.95 -1.02
CA GLY A 124 4.27 -5.27 -0.13
C GLY A 124 4.52 -5.51 1.35
N SER A 125 4.48 -4.45 2.16
CA SER A 125 4.68 -4.50 3.61
C SER A 125 3.88 -3.41 4.34
N PRO A 126 3.07 -3.76 5.37
CA PRO A 126 2.17 -2.82 6.04
C PRO A 126 2.78 -2.10 7.23
N TRP A 127 3.98 -2.50 7.69
CA TRP A 127 4.57 -2.03 8.95
C TRP A 127 4.82 -0.53 8.96
N GLN A 128 4.75 0.06 10.18
CA GLN A 128 4.97 1.48 10.37
C GLN A 128 5.60 1.80 11.73
N PRO A 129 6.26 2.97 11.87
CA PRO A 129 6.62 3.52 13.16
C PRO A 129 5.38 3.67 14.03
N ARG A 130 5.52 3.35 15.33
CA ARG A 130 4.40 3.36 16.26
C ARG A 130 3.62 4.68 16.22
N PHE A 131 2.32 4.55 15.91
CA PHE A 131 1.36 5.64 15.91
C PHE A 131 0.08 5.16 16.63
N HIS A 132 -0.21 5.74 17.80
CA HIS A 132 -1.28 5.28 18.68
C HIS A 132 -1.20 3.77 19.00
N ASN A 133 -2.36 3.11 19.20
CA ASN A 133 -2.47 1.66 19.37
C ASN A 133 -3.18 1.03 18.15
N TRP A 134 -2.75 1.40 16.95
CA TRP A 134 -3.30 0.92 15.70
C TRP A 134 -2.52 -0.29 15.18
N ALA A 135 -2.97 -0.88 14.07
CA ALA A 135 -2.35 -2.07 13.51
C ALA A 135 -0.93 -1.82 12.95
N PHE A 136 -0.16 -2.87 12.85
CA PHE A 136 1.18 -2.91 12.24
C PHE A 136 2.21 -1.95 12.83
N ASN A 137 2.04 -1.58 14.10
CA ASN A 137 2.95 -0.71 14.83
C ASN A 137 4.22 -1.44 15.27
N LEU A 138 5.38 -0.86 14.97
CA LEU A 138 6.67 -1.30 15.50
C LEU A 138 7.46 -0.13 16.09
N GLN A 139 8.35 -0.43 17.02
CA GLN A 139 9.30 0.56 17.55
C GLN A 139 10.28 0.96 16.44
N ARG A 140 10.62 2.25 16.37
CA ARG A 140 11.72 2.73 15.54
C ARG A 140 13.02 2.03 15.91
N GLY A 141 13.95 1.94 14.97
CA GLY A 141 15.21 1.22 15.13
C GLY A 141 15.12 -0.22 14.66
N GLN A 142 15.72 -1.18 15.40
CA GLN A 142 15.93 -2.55 14.95
C GLN A 142 14.66 -3.27 14.54
N ALA A 143 13.55 -3.10 15.27
CA ALA A 143 12.29 -3.79 14.96
C ALA A 143 11.74 -3.45 13.56
N LEU A 144 11.82 -2.19 13.14
CA LEU A 144 11.46 -1.77 11.79
C LEU A 144 12.53 -2.19 10.77
N LEU A 145 13.80 -2.05 11.10
CA LEU A 145 14.89 -2.43 10.21
C LEU A 145 14.85 -3.92 9.86
N ASP A 146 14.49 -4.80 10.82
CA ASP A 146 14.34 -6.23 10.57
C ASP A 146 13.25 -6.49 9.51
N LYS A 147 12.14 -5.71 9.52
CA LYS A 147 11.11 -5.80 8.49
C LYS A 147 11.59 -5.29 7.13
N TRP A 148 12.25 -4.15 7.12
CA TRP A 148 12.75 -3.58 5.87
C TRP A 148 13.87 -4.40 5.25
N ASN A 149 14.66 -5.11 6.06
CA ASN A 149 15.69 -6.04 5.57
C ASN A 149 15.12 -7.27 4.85
N CYS A 150 13.84 -7.60 5.04
CA CYS A 150 13.15 -8.65 4.29
C CYS A 150 12.83 -8.25 2.83
N ILE A 151 12.89 -6.97 2.48
CA ILE A 151 12.61 -6.50 1.13
C ILE A 151 13.68 -7.04 0.18
N PRO A 152 13.35 -7.79 -0.89
CA PRO A 152 14.33 -8.27 -1.86
C PRO A 152 15.00 -7.11 -2.62
N THR A 153 16.29 -7.26 -2.93
CA THR A 153 17.07 -6.22 -3.64
C THR A 153 16.67 -6.05 -5.10
N ASP A 154 15.98 -7.04 -5.69
CA ASP A 154 15.46 -7.04 -7.06
C ASP A 154 14.00 -6.57 -7.14
N THR A 155 13.52 -5.80 -6.14
CA THR A 155 12.19 -5.22 -6.13
C THR A 155 12.12 -4.03 -7.09
N ASP A 156 11.24 -4.08 -8.09
CA ASP A 156 11.01 -2.98 -9.03
C ASP A 156 10.06 -1.92 -8.43
N VAL A 157 8.98 -2.38 -7.80
CA VAL A 157 7.96 -1.53 -7.18
C VAL A 157 7.80 -1.95 -5.71
N LEU A 158 8.13 -1.05 -4.80
CA LEU A 158 7.91 -1.23 -3.37
C LEU A 158 6.59 -0.59 -2.97
N VAL A 159 5.79 -1.32 -2.18
CA VAL A 159 4.54 -0.80 -1.60
C VAL A 159 4.63 -0.91 -0.09
N THR A 160 4.64 0.22 0.61
CA THR A 160 4.55 0.27 2.08
C THR A 160 3.37 1.14 2.48
N HIS A 161 2.84 0.98 3.71
CA HIS A 161 1.80 1.92 4.14
C HIS A 161 2.42 3.25 4.60
N THR A 162 3.44 3.17 5.45
CA THR A 162 4.16 4.37 5.93
C THR A 162 5.09 4.96 4.87
N PRO A 163 5.23 6.30 4.77
CA PRO A 163 6.25 6.94 3.95
C PRO A 163 7.65 6.75 4.53
N PRO A 164 8.72 6.78 3.71
CA PRO A 164 10.07 7.04 4.19
C PRO A 164 10.20 8.51 4.60
N VAL A 165 11.12 8.82 5.52
CA VAL A 165 11.36 10.21 5.96
C VAL A 165 11.81 11.09 4.78
N GLY A 166 11.26 12.31 4.69
CA GLY A 166 11.62 13.30 3.68
C GLY A 166 10.83 13.19 2.36
N HIS A 167 10.01 12.15 2.17
CA HIS A 167 9.24 11.95 0.96
C HIS A 167 7.76 11.74 1.29
N GLY A 168 6.91 12.74 1.00
CA GLY A 168 5.47 12.65 1.22
C GLY A 168 5.05 12.38 2.67
N ASP A 169 5.88 12.76 3.63
CA ASP A 169 5.75 12.45 5.05
C ASP A 169 5.53 13.68 5.93
N TYR A 170 5.32 14.84 5.32
CA TYR A 170 5.13 16.08 6.07
C TYR A 170 3.73 16.17 6.66
N CYS A 171 3.64 16.14 7.98
CA CYS A 171 2.43 16.36 8.75
C CYS A 171 2.49 17.76 9.37
N VAL A 172 1.41 18.54 9.23
CA VAL A 172 1.36 19.94 9.71
C VAL A 172 1.66 20.08 11.20
N ARG A 173 1.36 19.06 12.00
CA ARG A 173 1.58 19.08 13.47
C ARG A 173 3.01 18.71 13.85
N ASP A 174 3.58 17.68 13.22
CA ASP A 174 4.80 17.01 13.67
C ASP A 174 5.96 17.12 12.66
N ARG A 175 5.77 17.86 11.57
CA ARG A 175 6.73 18.01 10.48
C ARG A 175 6.95 16.70 9.70
N HIS A 176 8.19 16.15 9.69
CA HIS A 176 8.53 14.90 9.03
C HIS A 176 8.34 13.72 9.98
N VAL A 177 7.38 12.83 9.68
CA VAL A 177 7.00 11.69 10.54
C VAL A 177 7.35 10.32 9.92
N GLY A 178 7.87 10.32 8.69
CA GLY A 178 8.23 9.11 7.95
C GLY A 178 9.27 8.25 8.65
N CYS A 179 9.53 7.09 8.08
CA CYS A 179 10.43 6.08 8.63
C CYS A 179 11.86 6.27 8.10
N VAL A 180 12.82 6.56 9.01
CA VAL A 180 14.22 6.76 8.64
C VAL A 180 14.89 5.44 8.25
N GLU A 181 14.55 4.34 8.92
CA GLU A 181 15.06 3.00 8.62
C GLU A 181 14.63 2.56 7.22
N LEU A 182 13.38 2.89 6.83
CA LEU A 182 12.85 2.62 5.49
C LEU A 182 13.60 3.42 4.42
N LEU A 183 13.81 4.72 4.63
CA LEU A 183 14.58 5.56 3.71
C LEU A 183 15.96 4.98 3.47
N ASN A 184 16.67 4.61 4.56
CA ASN A 184 18.01 4.04 4.48
C ASN A 184 18.03 2.75 3.62
N VAL A 185 17.07 1.85 3.82
CA VAL A 185 16.97 0.60 3.06
C VAL A 185 16.62 0.87 1.60
N VAL A 186 15.69 1.79 1.34
CA VAL A 186 15.28 2.15 -0.03
C VAL A 186 16.45 2.74 -0.79
N GLN A 187 17.16 3.73 -0.25
CA GLN A 187 18.22 4.46 -0.97
C GLN A 187 19.53 3.69 -1.08
N ASN A 188 19.89 2.89 -0.06
CA ASN A 188 21.21 2.28 0.01
C ASN A 188 21.25 0.80 -0.37
N ARG A 189 20.08 0.12 -0.43
CA ARG A 189 20.07 -1.33 -0.66
C ARG A 189 19.11 -1.76 -1.78
N VAL A 190 17.81 -1.39 -1.70
CA VAL A 190 16.80 -1.89 -2.62
C VAL A 190 16.75 -1.08 -3.91
N ARG A 191 16.71 0.24 -3.83
CA ARG A 191 16.64 1.19 -4.94
C ARG A 191 15.56 0.84 -5.96
N PRO A 192 14.28 0.69 -5.50
CA PRO A 192 13.20 0.36 -6.41
C PRO A 192 12.97 1.53 -7.38
N ARG A 193 12.45 1.26 -8.57
CA ARG A 193 12.07 2.34 -9.52
C ARG A 193 10.96 3.21 -8.94
N TYR A 194 9.99 2.58 -8.26
CA TYR A 194 8.87 3.27 -7.61
C TYR A 194 8.68 2.75 -6.20
N HIS A 195 8.41 3.68 -5.27
CA HIS A 195 7.99 3.39 -3.92
C HIS A 195 6.65 4.05 -3.66
N VAL A 196 5.58 3.23 -3.55
CA VAL A 196 4.20 3.67 -3.37
C VAL A 196 3.80 3.52 -1.91
N PHE A 197 3.17 4.54 -1.33
CA PHE A 197 2.74 4.55 0.06
C PHE A 197 1.57 5.52 0.26
N GLY A 198 1.10 5.67 1.52
CA GLY A 198 0.05 6.58 1.94
C GLY A 198 0.26 7.10 3.36
N HIS A 199 -0.72 6.86 4.24
CA HIS A 199 -0.70 7.16 5.68
C HIS A 199 -0.68 8.66 6.02
N ILE A 200 0.17 9.45 5.41
CA ILE A 200 0.25 10.90 5.65
C ILE A 200 -0.54 11.61 4.56
N HIS A 201 -1.79 11.92 4.86
CA HIS A 201 -2.74 12.46 3.89
C HIS A 201 -2.29 13.80 3.31
N GLU A 202 -1.59 14.63 4.12
CA GLU A 202 -1.03 15.90 3.68
C GLU A 202 0.09 15.76 2.65
N GLY A 203 0.73 14.58 2.62
CA GLY A 203 1.88 14.30 1.76
C GLY A 203 1.52 13.82 0.35
N TYR A 204 0.23 13.77 -0.03
CA TYR A 204 -0.21 13.33 -1.35
C TYR A 204 0.60 13.96 -2.49
N GLY A 205 1.05 13.14 -3.42
CA GLY A 205 1.83 13.57 -4.58
C GLY A 205 3.09 12.73 -4.79
N THR A 206 4.01 13.26 -5.61
CA THR A 206 5.24 12.55 -5.98
C THR A 206 6.47 13.36 -5.69
N THR A 207 7.54 12.68 -5.26
CA THR A 207 8.90 13.23 -5.10
C THR A 207 9.92 12.26 -5.69
N THR A 208 11.17 12.66 -5.84
CA THR A 208 12.25 11.77 -6.29
C THR A 208 13.57 12.17 -5.67
N ASP A 209 14.45 11.20 -5.52
CA ASP A 209 15.87 11.41 -5.16
C ASP A 209 16.81 11.26 -6.38
N GLY A 210 16.22 11.11 -7.59
CA GLY A 210 16.94 10.91 -8.84
C GLY A 210 17.06 9.44 -9.27
N GLU A 211 16.86 8.49 -8.36
CA GLU A 211 16.85 7.04 -8.65
C GLU A 211 15.45 6.44 -8.46
N THR A 212 14.84 6.70 -7.30
CA THR A 212 13.49 6.23 -6.96
C THR A 212 12.46 7.35 -7.11
N VAL A 213 11.29 7.04 -7.67
CA VAL A 213 10.12 7.90 -7.63
C VAL A 213 9.27 7.47 -6.44
N PHE A 214 9.08 8.38 -5.48
CA PHE A 214 8.26 8.18 -4.28
C PHE A 214 6.85 8.71 -4.56
N VAL A 215 5.84 7.89 -4.29
CA VAL A 215 4.44 8.16 -4.60
C VAL A 215 3.61 8.03 -3.33
N ASN A 216 3.20 9.16 -2.75
CA ASN A 216 2.15 9.16 -1.73
C ASN A 216 0.80 9.21 -2.43
N ALA A 217 0.10 8.07 -2.43
CA ALA A 217 -1.15 7.86 -3.17
C ALA A 217 -2.41 8.04 -2.31
N ALA A 218 -2.33 8.75 -1.18
CA ALA A 218 -3.46 8.98 -0.27
C ALA A 218 -4.62 9.68 -0.98
N ILE A 219 -5.76 9.00 -1.09
CA ILE A 219 -6.96 9.52 -1.74
C ILE A 219 -7.72 10.50 -0.85
N CYS A 220 -7.77 10.22 0.45
CA CYS A 220 -8.43 11.09 1.41
C CYS A 220 -7.53 12.25 1.86
N ASP A 221 -8.15 13.40 2.11
CA ASP A 221 -7.52 14.50 2.85
C ASP A 221 -7.58 14.24 4.37
N VAL A 222 -7.00 15.15 5.17
CA VAL A 222 -6.99 15.08 6.65
C VAL A 222 -8.39 15.06 7.31
N ARG A 223 -9.44 15.32 6.54
CA ARG A 223 -10.83 15.23 6.96
C ARG A 223 -11.52 13.95 6.47
N TYR A 224 -10.74 13.00 5.98
CA TYR A 224 -11.23 11.73 5.41
C TYR A 224 -12.19 11.93 4.22
N ARG A 225 -12.01 12.99 3.42
CA ARG A 225 -12.75 13.24 2.19
C ARG A 225 -11.92 12.72 1.01
N PRO A 226 -12.48 11.89 0.12
CA PRO A 226 -11.76 11.31 -1.01
C PRO A 226 -11.65 12.30 -2.18
N VAL A 227 -10.74 13.28 -2.05
CA VAL A 227 -10.62 14.44 -2.95
C VAL A 227 -9.47 14.33 -3.94
N ASN A 228 -8.45 13.51 -3.63
CA ASN A 228 -7.27 13.35 -4.47
C ASN A 228 -7.52 12.36 -5.61
N ALA A 229 -6.78 12.52 -6.71
CA ALA A 229 -6.84 11.62 -7.85
C ALA A 229 -5.95 10.39 -7.65
N PRO A 230 -6.25 9.23 -8.27
CA PRO A 230 -5.27 8.17 -8.42
C PRO A 230 -4.00 8.65 -9.11
N ILE A 231 -2.83 8.16 -8.66
CA ILE A 231 -1.54 8.48 -9.30
C ILE A 231 -1.19 7.32 -10.24
N ILE A 232 -0.73 7.66 -11.45
CA ILE A 232 -0.43 6.70 -12.50
C ILE A 232 1.04 6.79 -12.88
N PHE A 233 1.68 5.63 -13.08
CA PHE A 233 2.98 5.55 -13.73
C PHE A 233 3.07 4.30 -14.62
N ASP A 234 3.93 4.34 -15.59
CA ASP A 234 4.20 3.24 -16.52
C ASP A 234 5.61 2.67 -16.28
N VAL A 235 5.71 1.36 -16.09
CA VAL A 235 6.98 0.63 -15.99
C VAL A 235 7.22 -0.07 -17.33
N PRO A 236 8.35 0.17 -18.02
CA PRO A 236 8.68 -0.57 -19.24
C PRO A 236 8.61 -2.08 -19.01
N LEU A 237 8.01 -2.81 -19.93
CA LEU A 237 7.99 -4.28 -19.89
C LEU A 237 9.42 -4.81 -19.90
N PRO A 238 9.79 -5.71 -18.96
CA PRO A 238 11.06 -6.41 -19.00
C PRO A 238 11.19 -7.22 -20.29
N GLU A 239 12.42 -7.41 -20.76
CA GLU A 239 12.69 -8.20 -21.96
C GLU A 239 12.13 -9.62 -21.82
N GLY A 240 11.38 -10.08 -22.81
CA GLY A 240 10.71 -11.39 -22.81
C GLY A 240 9.45 -11.48 -21.95
N ALA A 241 9.06 -10.41 -21.25
CA ALA A 241 7.78 -10.35 -20.53
C ALA A 241 6.62 -9.96 -21.46
N SER A 242 5.40 -10.34 -21.06
CA SER A 242 4.16 -10.06 -21.78
C SER A 242 3.07 -9.67 -20.78
N LYS A 243 2.14 -8.82 -21.22
CA LYS A 243 0.94 -8.47 -20.43
C LYS A 243 -0.09 -9.60 -20.39
N ASP A 244 0.03 -10.60 -21.26
CA ASP A 244 -0.95 -11.67 -21.46
C ASP A 244 -0.71 -12.90 -20.56
N ARG A 245 0.20 -12.80 -19.59
CA ARG A 245 0.55 -13.90 -18.67
C ARG A 245 0.21 -13.60 -17.22
#